data_a1d33fe732c06e88335578a25ca20d94
#
_entry.id   a1d33fe732c06e88335578a25ca20d94
#
_cell.length_a   1.000
_cell.length_b   1.000
_cell.length_c   1.000
_cell.angle_alpha   90.00
_cell.angle_beta   90.00
_cell.angle_gamma   90.00
#
_symmetry.space_group_name_H-M   'P 1'
#
loop_
_entity.id
_entity.type
_entity.pdbx_description
1 polymer ?
#
loop_
_entity_poly.entity_id
_entity_poly.type
_entity_poly.pdbx_seq_one_letter_code
_entity_poly.pdbx_strand_id
1 'polypeptide(L)'
;MNRIRINTLLLLLCIFLPGVAQDVSDGWNKNKTARLTKPVFVYNNWSAYDELSDNIPLNETLAMKELDHIARLKKMGVQVDYYLMDAFWFDVNEGYRKWRSDCWPEGPKRWLDACKREGIKPGLWFSTNLLRIGGEANTMKVIPEWESSVAEDGVTLCLFRGGYLHHLMQTLQMYADMGIKMFKFDFAYFDAATPDAKCTMLPADIEEQNKNAFISAIKEFRYKNPDVLFIGYNGFGGDMENTVTPFRKTVDLRWLEIFDTMYCGDPRLSDVPMMNFWRSQDLYSDHMTFQYLFNGVPVQRIDNCAFMIGTTGTCYNRALNAWKGMMILTMARGGWLNVCHGNIDLLSDDDACWMAKVQQLYMKVQQYGNISAFGSIPGKALPYGYMASAEGGNLYTVVNASQEKVKVTLPEATGTGRVLFTDSGFIPVLEKNIVELGPEQMAVVGYGKFSARGYDLGIEKDIVIPATIQKVKIDVQKKNEHILQAHYTSSKGKTVRILFQQLDERGKAFRS
;
A
#
# COMPACT_ATOMS: atom_id res chain seq x y z
N MET A 1 11.79 -12.36 -64.57
CA MET A 1 12.41 -11.95 -63.30
C MET A 1 11.31 -11.82 -62.26
N ASN A 2 11.04 -12.89 -61.53
CA ASN A 2 9.99 -12.94 -60.51
C ASN A 2 10.57 -12.51 -59.16
N ARG A 3 10.04 -11.42 -58.59
CA ARG A 3 10.33 -11.02 -57.20
C ARG A 3 9.40 -11.77 -56.26
N ILE A 4 9.95 -12.69 -55.50
CA ILE A 4 9.29 -13.36 -54.39
C ILE A 4 9.25 -12.38 -53.24
N ARG A 5 8.03 -11.98 -52.79
CA ARG A 5 7.82 -11.27 -51.51
C ARG A 5 7.75 -12.31 -50.43
N ILE A 6 8.73 -12.34 -49.57
CA ILE A 6 8.71 -13.10 -48.33
C ILE A 6 7.95 -12.27 -47.29
N ASN A 7 6.71 -12.66 -47.01
CA ASN A 7 5.97 -12.15 -45.85
C ASN A 7 6.52 -12.86 -44.60
N THR A 8 7.33 -12.15 -43.85
CA THR A 8 7.76 -12.63 -42.54
C THR A 8 6.60 -12.46 -41.56
N LEU A 9 5.88 -13.54 -41.32
CA LEU A 9 4.88 -13.63 -40.25
C LEU A 9 5.64 -13.70 -38.93
N LEU A 10 5.75 -12.59 -38.20
CA LEU A 10 6.23 -12.57 -36.85
C LEU A 10 5.14 -13.22 -35.97
N LEU A 11 5.28 -14.51 -35.73
CA LEU A 11 4.56 -15.21 -34.68
C LEU A 11 5.14 -14.72 -33.35
N LEU A 12 4.46 -13.79 -32.69
CA LEU A 12 4.71 -13.48 -31.29
C LEU A 12 4.32 -14.75 -30.50
N LEU A 13 5.29 -15.60 -30.25
CA LEU A 13 5.19 -16.62 -29.22
C LEU A 13 5.07 -15.87 -27.88
N CYS A 14 3.86 -15.74 -27.36
CA CYS A 14 3.67 -15.50 -25.95
C CYS A 14 4.20 -16.74 -25.21
N ILE A 15 5.46 -16.69 -24.86
CA ILE A 15 6.03 -17.63 -23.91
C ILE A 15 5.28 -17.34 -22.59
N PHE A 16 4.26 -18.13 -22.31
CA PHE A 16 3.76 -18.31 -20.95
C PHE A 16 4.95 -18.89 -20.16
N LEU A 17 5.68 -18.04 -19.49
CA LEU A 17 6.54 -18.51 -18.40
C LEU A 17 5.58 -19.19 -17.41
N PRO A 18 5.71 -20.49 -17.15
CA PRO A 18 4.99 -21.10 -16.07
C PRO A 18 5.30 -20.25 -14.85
N GLY A 19 4.25 -19.75 -14.14
CA GLY A 19 4.44 -18.98 -12.95
C GLY A 19 5.45 -19.70 -12.07
N VAL A 20 6.55 -19.02 -11.77
CA VAL A 20 7.47 -19.52 -10.76
C VAL A 20 6.65 -19.46 -9.48
N ALA A 21 5.98 -20.56 -9.15
CA ALA A 21 5.43 -20.80 -7.85
C ALA A 21 6.64 -20.82 -6.91
N GLN A 22 7.02 -19.65 -6.44
CA GLN A 22 8.03 -19.55 -5.41
C GLN A 22 7.42 -20.19 -4.19
N ASP A 23 8.09 -21.22 -3.66
CA ASP A 23 7.69 -21.84 -2.41
C ASP A 23 7.82 -20.79 -1.30
N VAL A 24 6.70 -20.12 -1.05
CA VAL A 24 6.60 -18.94 -0.21
C VAL A 24 6.90 -19.30 1.25
N SER A 25 6.56 -20.53 1.66
CA SER A 25 6.74 -20.99 3.04
C SER A 25 8.23 -21.11 3.42
N ASP A 26 9.06 -21.51 2.48
CA ASP A 26 10.50 -21.72 2.69
C ASP A 26 11.30 -20.40 2.69
N GLY A 27 10.88 -19.39 1.95
CA GLY A 27 11.56 -18.10 1.86
C GLY A 27 11.52 -17.30 3.15
N TRP A 28 10.38 -17.28 3.83
CA TRP A 28 10.21 -16.54 5.09
C TRP A 28 11.00 -17.15 6.24
N ASN A 29 10.89 -18.46 6.41
CA ASN A 29 11.56 -19.18 7.50
C ASN A 29 13.09 -19.17 7.40
N LYS A 30 13.64 -18.94 6.21
CA LYS A 30 15.09 -18.82 5.99
C LYS A 30 15.64 -17.44 6.32
N ASN A 31 14.80 -16.40 6.40
CA ASN A 31 15.25 -15.04 6.69
C ASN A 31 15.23 -14.76 8.20
N LYS A 32 16.35 -15.04 8.85
CA LYS A 32 16.54 -14.92 10.31
C LYS A 32 16.40 -13.49 10.86
N THR A 33 16.34 -12.48 10.02
CA THR A 33 16.25 -11.08 10.45
C THR A 33 14.81 -10.60 10.65
N ALA A 34 13.83 -11.24 10.02
CA ALA A 34 12.42 -10.90 10.17
C ALA A 34 11.90 -11.22 11.58
N ARG A 35 11.07 -10.34 12.11
CA ARG A 35 10.42 -10.47 13.42
C ARG A 35 8.96 -10.91 13.33
N LEU A 36 8.32 -10.69 12.19
CA LEU A 36 6.98 -11.20 11.94
C LEU A 36 7.02 -12.72 11.82
N THR A 37 6.29 -13.41 12.67
CA THR A 37 6.12 -14.87 12.68
C THR A 37 4.73 -15.31 12.24
N LYS A 38 3.84 -14.33 12.07
CA LYS A 38 2.46 -14.51 11.59
C LYS A 38 1.95 -13.18 11.02
N PRO A 39 0.90 -13.20 10.20
CA PRO A 39 0.24 -11.97 9.76
C PRO A 39 -0.26 -11.13 10.92
N VAL A 40 -0.09 -9.81 10.82
CA VAL A 40 -0.57 -8.82 11.78
C VAL A 40 -1.46 -7.80 11.08
N PHE A 41 -2.28 -7.10 11.88
CA PHE A 41 -3.14 -6.03 11.42
C PHE A 41 -2.81 -4.73 12.13
N VAL A 42 -2.62 -3.66 11.35
CA VAL A 42 -2.20 -2.34 11.81
C VAL A 42 -3.26 -1.32 11.45
N TYR A 43 -3.68 -0.51 12.39
CA TYR A 43 -4.31 0.77 12.09
C TYR A 43 -3.22 1.84 12.02
N ASN A 44 -3.15 2.54 10.90
CA ASN A 44 -2.27 3.69 10.70
C ASN A 44 -3.17 4.90 10.43
N ASN A 45 -3.05 5.96 11.23
CA ASN A 45 -3.89 7.13 11.13
C ASN A 45 -3.53 8.08 9.98
N TRP A 46 -2.54 7.74 9.14
CA TRP A 46 -2.25 8.50 7.94
C TRP A 46 -3.49 8.63 7.05
N SER A 47 -3.69 9.83 6.48
CA SER A 47 -4.91 10.18 5.72
C SER A 47 -6.22 10.08 6.50
N ALA A 48 -6.14 9.99 7.83
CA ALA A 48 -7.29 10.15 8.71
C ALA A 48 -7.33 11.59 9.22
N TYR A 49 -8.48 12.17 9.28
CA TYR A 49 -8.86 13.42 9.93
C TYR A 49 -8.00 14.66 9.62
N ASP A 50 -6.71 14.67 9.92
CA ASP A 50 -5.90 15.89 9.94
C ASP A 50 -4.89 16.00 8.80
N GLU A 51 -4.41 14.88 8.27
CA GLU A 51 -3.19 14.93 7.49
C GLU A 51 -3.39 15.46 6.06
N LEU A 52 -4.37 14.95 5.34
CA LEU A 52 -4.55 15.29 3.93
C LEU A 52 -5.98 15.70 3.57
N SER A 53 -6.90 15.70 4.52
CA SER A 53 -8.30 15.73 4.15
C SER A 53 -9.21 16.60 5.00
N ASP A 54 -9.16 16.52 6.32
CA ASP A 54 -10.23 17.05 7.16
C ASP A 54 -9.81 18.28 7.99
N ASN A 55 -8.53 18.68 7.91
CA ASN A 55 -7.95 19.80 8.67
C ASN A 55 -8.19 19.70 10.20
N ILE A 56 -8.32 18.49 10.72
CA ILE A 56 -8.49 18.24 12.14
C ILE A 56 -7.10 17.90 12.71
N PRO A 57 -6.56 18.70 13.63
CA PRO A 57 -5.21 18.47 14.16
C PRO A 57 -5.08 17.11 14.85
N LEU A 58 -4.02 16.38 14.55
CA LEU A 58 -3.65 15.17 15.26
C LEU A 58 -3.21 15.53 16.68
N ASN A 59 -4.13 15.39 17.60
CA ASN A 59 -3.90 15.67 19.01
C ASN A 59 -4.25 14.45 19.89
N GLU A 60 -3.94 14.56 21.17
CA GLU A 60 -4.21 13.49 22.13
C GLU A 60 -5.69 13.08 22.14
N THR A 61 -6.61 14.07 22.09
CA THR A 61 -8.05 13.79 22.12
C THR A 61 -8.49 12.96 20.92
N LEU A 62 -8.03 13.32 19.72
CA LEU A 62 -8.33 12.56 18.51
C LEU A 62 -7.73 11.15 18.57
N ALA A 63 -6.46 11.02 18.95
CA ALA A 63 -5.80 9.73 19.06
C ALA A 63 -6.48 8.79 20.09
N MET A 64 -6.98 9.35 21.19
CA MET A 64 -7.75 8.59 22.17
C MET A 64 -9.11 8.15 21.62
N LYS A 65 -9.80 9.02 20.86
CA LYS A 65 -11.05 8.67 20.16
C LYS A 65 -10.84 7.55 19.15
N GLU A 66 -9.78 7.61 18.35
CA GLU A 66 -9.41 6.53 17.42
C GLU A 66 -9.18 5.22 18.17
N LEU A 67 -8.49 5.26 19.30
CA LEU A 67 -8.25 4.08 20.13
C LEU A 67 -9.55 3.47 20.70
N ASP A 68 -10.53 4.31 21.07
CA ASP A 68 -11.86 3.84 21.50
C ASP A 68 -12.58 3.11 20.35
N HIS A 69 -12.46 3.62 19.11
CA HIS A 69 -13.00 2.93 17.93
C HIS A 69 -12.27 1.62 17.65
N ILE A 70 -10.95 1.57 17.76
CA ILE A 70 -10.19 0.32 17.66
C ILE A 70 -10.66 -0.69 18.71
N ALA A 71 -10.86 -0.27 19.95
CA ALA A 71 -11.36 -1.13 21.01
C ALA A 71 -12.78 -1.66 20.71
N ARG A 72 -13.65 -0.83 20.10
CA ARG A 72 -14.97 -1.26 19.62
C ARG A 72 -14.84 -2.31 18.52
N LEU A 73 -14.01 -2.08 17.50
CA LEU A 73 -13.77 -3.03 16.42
C LEU A 73 -13.25 -4.37 16.96
N LYS A 74 -12.34 -4.35 17.94
CA LYS A 74 -11.84 -5.57 18.59
C LYS A 74 -12.95 -6.35 19.31
N LYS A 75 -13.89 -5.68 19.97
CA LYS A 75 -15.07 -6.33 20.59
C LYS A 75 -15.97 -7.02 19.56
N MET A 76 -16.00 -6.51 18.32
CA MET A 76 -16.72 -7.13 17.20
C MET A 76 -15.92 -8.24 16.49
N GLY A 77 -14.73 -8.59 17.01
CA GLY A 77 -13.89 -9.67 16.49
C GLY A 77 -12.83 -9.26 15.47
N VAL A 78 -12.70 -7.96 15.19
CA VAL A 78 -11.62 -7.45 14.33
C VAL A 78 -10.29 -7.57 15.06
N GLN A 79 -9.29 -8.17 14.42
CA GLN A 79 -7.93 -8.17 14.92
C GLN A 79 -7.29 -6.81 14.62
N VAL A 80 -6.77 -6.14 15.64
CA VAL A 80 -5.89 -4.99 15.53
C VAL A 80 -4.73 -5.20 16.50
N ASP A 81 -3.52 -5.35 15.96
CA ASP A 81 -2.32 -5.66 16.74
C ASP A 81 -1.54 -4.38 17.07
N TYR A 82 -1.55 -3.40 16.14
CA TYR A 82 -0.79 -2.16 16.26
C TYR A 82 -1.65 -0.94 15.95
N TYR A 83 -1.34 0.15 16.66
CA TYR A 83 -1.75 1.50 16.29
C TYR A 83 -0.50 2.31 15.95
N LEU A 84 -0.32 2.59 14.67
CA LEU A 84 0.79 3.35 14.14
C LEU A 84 0.38 4.83 14.01
N MET A 85 0.99 5.68 14.82
CA MET A 85 0.89 7.13 14.73
C MET A 85 1.75 7.61 13.57
N ASP A 86 1.13 8.20 12.56
CA ASP A 86 1.83 8.72 11.38
C ASP A 86 2.44 10.12 11.64
N ALA A 87 2.88 10.81 10.62
CA ALA A 87 3.61 12.08 10.69
C ALA A 87 2.96 13.15 11.58
N PHE A 88 3.69 14.22 11.87
CA PHE A 88 3.27 15.46 12.56
C PHE A 88 2.99 15.37 14.08
N TRP A 89 3.25 14.22 14.74
CA TRP A 89 3.17 14.09 16.20
C TRP A 89 4.32 14.83 16.93
N PHE A 90 5.44 15.08 16.25
CA PHE A 90 6.71 15.57 16.82
C PHE A 90 6.83 17.10 16.79
N ASP A 91 7.59 17.65 17.74
CA ASP A 91 8.01 19.04 17.74
C ASP A 91 9.17 19.22 16.75
N VAL A 92 8.97 20.04 15.72
CA VAL A 92 9.95 20.31 14.68
C VAL A 92 11.25 20.96 15.20
N ASN A 93 11.26 21.48 16.41
CA ASN A 93 12.44 22.12 17.01
C ASN A 93 13.37 21.15 17.74
N GLU A 94 12.94 19.90 17.96
CA GLU A 94 13.59 18.97 18.91
C GLU A 94 13.99 17.62 18.27
N GLY A 95 14.05 17.55 16.96
CA GLY A 95 14.60 16.40 16.23
C GLY A 95 13.94 15.06 16.56
N TYR A 96 12.63 14.97 16.65
CA TYR A 96 11.81 13.82 17.07
C TYR A 96 11.87 13.47 18.57
N ARG A 97 12.66 14.15 19.39
CA ARG A 97 12.75 13.80 20.83
C ARG A 97 11.55 14.25 21.65
N LYS A 98 10.79 15.22 21.15
CA LYS A 98 9.60 15.74 21.84
C LYS A 98 8.35 15.65 20.96
N TRP A 99 7.25 15.49 21.63
CA TRP A 99 5.93 15.62 21.04
C TRP A 99 5.50 17.09 21.00
N ARG A 100 4.68 17.46 20.05
CA ARG A 100 4.13 18.81 19.94
C ARG A 100 3.32 19.14 21.18
N SER A 101 3.74 20.13 21.96
CA SER A 101 3.10 20.50 23.22
C SER A 101 1.70 21.11 23.04
N ASP A 102 1.41 21.72 21.87
CA ASP A 102 0.09 22.25 21.52
C ASP A 102 -0.96 21.15 21.30
N CYS A 103 -0.54 19.98 20.87
CA CYS A 103 -1.39 18.82 20.60
C CYS A 103 -1.30 17.74 21.68
N TRP A 104 -0.16 17.64 22.37
CA TRP A 104 0.19 16.62 23.36
C TRP A 104 0.81 17.26 24.60
N PRO A 105 0.02 17.93 25.46
CA PRO A 105 0.56 18.75 26.56
C PRO A 105 1.47 18.00 27.53
N GLU A 106 1.16 16.72 27.75
CA GLU A 106 1.93 15.83 28.64
C GLU A 106 2.72 14.75 27.87
N GLY A 107 2.93 14.96 26.55
CA GLY A 107 3.53 13.96 25.68
C GLY A 107 2.66 12.72 25.47
N PRO A 108 3.23 11.58 25.06
CA PRO A 108 2.47 10.41 24.62
C PRO A 108 1.95 9.51 25.75
N LYS A 109 2.24 9.83 27.01
CA LYS A 109 2.05 8.90 28.14
C LYS A 109 0.63 8.33 28.21
N ARG A 110 -0.38 9.19 28.13
CA ARG A 110 -1.79 8.79 28.22
C ARG A 110 -2.20 7.83 27.10
N TRP A 111 -1.74 8.11 25.86
CA TRP A 111 -1.98 7.26 24.70
C TRP A 111 -1.26 5.91 24.83
N LEU A 112 0.01 5.90 25.27
CA LEU A 112 0.77 4.67 25.49
C LEU A 112 0.13 3.78 26.57
N ASP A 113 -0.28 4.38 27.69
CA ASP A 113 -0.97 3.64 28.77
C ASP A 113 -2.32 3.07 28.28
N ALA A 114 -3.03 3.80 27.43
CA ALA A 114 -4.28 3.33 26.85
C ALA A 114 -4.05 2.21 25.82
N CYS A 115 -3.07 2.31 24.95
CA CYS A 115 -2.68 1.23 24.03
C CYS A 115 -2.36 -0.05 24.82
N LYS A 116 -1.58 0.06 25.90
CA LYS A 116 -1.24 -1.07 26.77
C LYS A 116 -2.49 -1.70 27.39
N ARG A 117 -3.42 -0.89 27.89
CA ARG A 117 -4.67 -1.37 28.49
C ARG A 117 -5.54 -2.14 27.50
N GLU A 118 -5.62 -1.66 26.24
CA GLU A 118 -6.38 -2.30 25.17
C GLU A 118 -5.63 -3.48 24.49
N GLY A 119 -4.39 -3.77 24.92
CA GLY A 119 -3.56 -4.82 24.33
C GLY A 119 -3.15 -4.52 22.89
N ILE A 120 -2.92 -3.24 22.58
CA ILE A 120 -2.50 -2.73 21.28
C ILE A 120 -1.07 -2.25 21.40
N LYS A 121 -0.23 -2.61 20.45
CA LYS A 121 1.16 -2.18 20.40
C LYS A 121 1.27 -0.83 19.68
N PRO A 122 1.85 0.21 20.31
CA PRO A 122 2.02 1.50 19.66
C PRO A 122 3.18 1.48 18.66
N GLY A 123 3.02 2.22 17.55
CA GLY A 123 4.05 2.47 16.56
C GLY A 123 4.20 3.95 16.25
N LEU A 124 5.34 4.35 15.72
CA LEU A 124 5.64 5.72 15.32
C LEU A 124 6.24 5.80 13.92
N TRP A 125 5.88 6.84 13.21
CA TRP A 125 6.44 7.22 11.92
C TRP A 125 7.64 8.15 12.08
N PHE A 126 8.65 7.96 11.21
CA PHE A 126 9.84 8.83 11.10
C PHE A 126 10.16 9.09 9.63
N SER A 127 10.53 10.32 9.29
CA SER A 127 11.32 10.56 8.10
C SER A 127 12.73 10.03 8.33
N THR A 128 13.27 9.32 7.35
CA THR A 128 14.61 8.74 7.48
C THR A 128 15.67 9.83 7.57
N ASN A 129 15.68 10.76 6.60
CA ASN A 129 16.66 11.83 6.56
C ASN A 129 16.21 13.06 5.76
N LEU A 130 14.91 13.27 5.56
CA LEU A 130 14.36 14.49 4.97
C LEU A 130 13.86 15.42 6.07
N LEU A 131 14.31 16.69 6.03
CA LEU A 131 13.90 17.72 7.00
C LEU A 131 12.53 18.31 6.70
N ARG A 132 12.19 18.49 5.41
CA ARG A 132 10.95 19.14 4.97
C ARG A 132 9.88 18.12 4.63
N ILE A 133 8.85 18.05 5.46
CA ILE A 133 7.73 17.13 5.28
C ILE A 133 6.44 17.94 5.19
N GLY A 134 5.83 18.01 4.01
CA GLY A 134 4.51 18.63 3.85
C GLY A 134 4.44 20.15 4.00
N GLY A 135 5.56 20.88 3.86
CA GLY A 135 5.60 22.35 3.86
C GLY A 135 6.48 22.97 4.95
N GLU A 136 6.54 24.31 4.98
CA GLU A 136 7.45 25.03 5.89
C GLU A 136 7.14 24.83 7.38
N ALA A 137 5.85 24.80 7.72
CA ALA A 137 5.42 24.62 9.12
C ALA A 137 5.86 23.28 9.73
N ASN A 138 6.06 22.27 8.89
CA ASN A 138 6.47 20.92 9.28
C ASN A 138 7.93 20.62 8.95
N THR A 139 8.72 21.66 8.65
CA THR A 139 10.16 21.51 8.40
C THR A 139 10.90 21.39 9.73
N MET A 140 11.54 20.24 9.95
CA MET A 140 12.36 20.01 11.13
C MET A 140 13.54 21.00 11.15
N LYS A 141 13.75 21.67 12.28
CA LYS A 141 14.86 22.58 12.46
C LYS A 141 16.14 21.81 12.74
N VAL A 142 17.21 22.29 12.14
CA VAL A 142 18.56 21.80 12.43
C VAL A 142 18.95 22.21 13.84
N ILE A 143 19.40 21.25 14.63
CA ILE A 143 19.94 21.50 15.97
C ILE A 143 21.46 21.27 15.98
N PRO A 144 22.22 21.90 16.91
CA PRO A 144 23.68 21.82 16.92
C PRO A 144 24.25 20.40 16.96
N GLU A 145 23.52 19.45 17.56
CA GLU A 145 23.94 18.06 17.72
C GLU A 145 24.22 17.35 16.39
N TRP A 146 23.52 17.71 15.32
CA TRP A 146 23.66 17.10 14.00
C TRP A 146 23.70 18.12 12.84
N GLU A 147 24.01 19.38 13.11
CA GLU A 147 24.15 20.43 12.09
C GLU A 147 25.13 20.02 10.98
N SER A 148 26.23 19.36 11.36
CA SER A 148 27.25 18.87 10.41
C SER A 148 26.74 17.72 9.50
N SER A 149 25.54 17.19 9.71
CA SER A 149 24.94 16.20 8.82
C SER A 149 24.16 16.82 7.67
N VAL A 150 23.88 18.13 7.71
CA VAL A 150 23.08 18.79 6.68
C VAL A 150 23.76 18.65 5.32
N ALA A 151 23.02 18.11 4.37
CA ALA A 151 23.51 17.97 3.00
C ALA A 151 23.56 19.31 2.28
N GLU A 152 24.27 19.38 1.17
CA GLU A 152 24.42 20.60 0.37
C GLU A 152 23.07 21.17 -0.11
N ASP A 153 22.05 20.33 -0.30
CA ASP A 153 20.70 20.74 -0.69
C ASP A 153 19.93 21.49 0.43
N GLY A 154 20.46 21.47 1.66
CA GLY A 154 19.86 22.12 2.83
C GLY A 154 18.57 21.50 3.34
N VAL A 155 18.12 20.36 2.78
CA VAL A 155 16.85 19.71 3.13
C VAL A 155 16.97 18.22 3.46
N THR A 156 18.09 17.60 3.12
CA THR A 156 18.39 16.21 3.48
C THR A 156 19.57 16.11 4.44
N LEU A 157 19.72 14.96 5.09
CA LEU A 157 20.76 14.71 6.09
C LEU A 157 21.62 13.52 5.68
N CYS A 158 22.94 13.71 5.69
CA CYS A 158 23.90 12.64 5.51
C CYS A 158 23.86 11.67 6.70
N LEU A 159 23.76 10.36 6.43
CA LEU A 159 23.62 9.34 7.45
C LEU A 159 24.96 8.81 7.97
N PHE A 160 26.03 8.89 7.17
CA PHE A 160 27.35 8.40 7.58
C PHE A 160 28.27 9.48 8.17
N ARG A 161 27.82 10.76 8.23
CA ARG A 161 28.57 11.89 8.80
C ARG A 161 27.68 12.80 9.64
N GLY A 162 28.29 13.56 10.54
CA GLY A 162 27.71 14.72 11.21
C GLY A 162 26.77 14.45 12.39
N GLY A 163 26.56 13.19 12.80
CA GLY A 163 25.89 12.86 14.07
C GLY A 163 24.37 12.61 13.98
N TYR A 164 23.70 12.92 12.87
CA TYR A 164 22.25 12.75 12.76
C TYR A 164 21.80 11.29 12.99
N LEU A 165 22.46 10.31 12.35
CA LEU A 165 22.11 8.91 12.52
C LEU A 165 22.25 8.46 13.98
N HIS A 166 23.26 8.93 14.69
CA HIS A 166 23.43 8.66 16.11
C HIS A 166 22.27 9.24 16.93
N HIS A 167 21.90 10.49 16.69
CA HIS A 167 20.75 11.15 17.32
C HIS A 167 19.45 10.37 17.04
N LEU A 168 19.23 9.94 15.80
CA LEU A 168 18.07 9.15 15.41
C LEU A 168 18.02 7.83 16.19
N MET A 169 19.14 7.09 16.27
CA MET A 169 19.17 5.81 17.00
C MET A 169 18.92 5.98 18.50
N GLN A 170 19.45 7.04 19.12
CA GLN A 170 19.14 7.36 20.52
C GLN A 170 17.66 7.69 20.72
N THR A 171 17.07 8.41 19.77
CA THR A 171 15.65 8.75 19.79
C THR A 171 14.77 7.50 19.66
N LEU A 172 15.10 6.58 18.74
CA LEU A 172 14.40 5.30 18.62
C LEU A 172 14.51 4.46 19.91
N GLN A 173 15.71 4.43 20.54
CA GLN A 173 15.88 3.69 21.79
C GLN A 173 15.03 4.28 22.91
N MET A 174 15.01 5.60 23.03
CA MET A 174 14.14 6.30 24.01
C MET A 174 12.66 5.87 23.84
N TYR A 175 12.15 5.82 22.60
CA TYR A 175 10.77 5.42 22.34
C TYR A 175 10.54 3.91 22.54
N ALA A 176 11.50 3.07 22.17
CA ALA A 176 11.42 1.63 22.46
C ALA A 176 11.34 1.36 23.97
N ASP A 177 12.12 2.09 24.79
CA ASP A 177 12.10 2.02 26.24
C ASP A 177 10.76 2.51 26.83
N MET A 178 10.09 3.46 26.15
CA MET A 178 8.73 3.91 26.48
C MET A 178 7.65 2.91 26.06
N GLY A 179 7.97 1.88 25.29
CA GLY A 179 7.06 0.81 24.88
C GLY A 179 6.60 0.85 23.42
N ILE A 180 7.18 1.70 22.57
CA ILE A 180 6.94 1.65 21.13
C ILE A 180 7.47 0.32 20.57
N LYS A 181 6.65 -0.32 19.72
CA LYS A 181 6.91 -1.67 19.18
C LYS A 181 6.95 -1.74 17.66
N MET A 182 6.83 -0.59 16.98
CA MET A 182 6.93 -0.50 15.53
C MET A 182 7.47 0.87 15.14
N PHE A 183 8.39 0.89 14.16
CA PHE A 183 8.87 2.11 13.53
C PHE A 183 8.64 2.03 12.02
N LYS A 184 7.93 3.04 11.48
CA LYS A 184 7.76 3.28 10.04
C LYS A 184 8.79 4.30 9.61
N PHE A 185 9.66 3.91 8.68
CA PHE A 185 10.63 4.79 8.04
C PHE A 185 10.16 5.21 6.66
N ASP A 186 10.17 6.50 6.42
CA ASP A 186 9.74 7.11 5.17
C ASP A 186 10.80 8.11 4.68
N PHE A 187 10.70 8.57 3.44
CA PHE A 187 11.55 9.61 2.86
C PHE A 187 13.05 9.41 3.08
N ALA A 188 13.59 8.31 2.53
CA ALA A 188 15.02 8.01 2.58
C ALA A 188 15.73 8.48 1.30
N TYR A 189 16.75 9.36 1.50
CA TYR A 189 17.58 9.93 0.45
C TYR A 189 19.04 9.52 0.69
N PHE A 190 19.48 8.47 0.00
CA PHE A 190 20.83 7.93 0.21
C PHE A 190 21.91 8.67 -0.58
N ASP A 191 21.54 9.54 -1.50
CA ASP A 191 22.43 10.48 -2.20
C ASP A 191 22.74 11.74 -1.40
N ALA A 192 22.16 11.90 -0.19
CA ALA A 192 22.41 13.02 0.71
C ALA A 192 23.90 13.14 1.07
N ALA A 193 24.51 14.26 0.72
CA ALA A 193 25.94 14.50 0.88
C ALA A 193 26.22 15.84 1.54
N THR A 194 27.03 15.83 2.60
CA THR A 194 27.60 17.07 3.14
C THR A 194 28.52 17.73 2.09
N PRO A 195 28.74 19.06 2.13
CA PRO A 195 29.59 19.75 1.14
C PRO A 195 30.95 19.12 0.96
N ASP A 196 31.61 18.71 2.05
CA ASP A 196 32.94 18.08 2.00
C ASP A 196 32.88 16.65 1.41
N ALA A 197 31.83 15.86 1.72
CA ALA A 197 31.64 14.56 1.12
C ALA A 197 31.45 14.67 -0.39
N LYS A 198 30.64 15.62 -0.85
CA LYS A 198 30.39 15.86 -2.26
C LYS A 198 31.64 16.27 -3.03
N CYS A 199 32.54 17.02 -2.39
CA CYS A 199 33.82 17.44 -2.99
C CYS A 199 34.86 16.30 -3.06
N THR A 200 34.73 15.28 -2.20
CA THR A 200 35.83 14.30 -2.01
C THR A 200 35.47 12.88 -2.41
N MET A 201 34.19 12.60 -2.68
CA MET A 201 33.68 11.26 -2.95
C MET A 201 32.86 11.19 -4.25
N LEU A 202 32.81 10.02 -4.85
CA LEU A 202 31.90 9.78 -5.97
C LEU A 202 30.46 9.63 -5.48
N PRO A 203 29.45 10.04 -6.27
CA PRO A 203 28.04 9.89 -5.89
C PRO A 203 27.64 8.46 -5.48
N ALA A 204 28.13 7.46 -6.20
CA ALA A 204 27.85 6.05 -5.88
C ALA A 204 28.45 5.63 -4.53
N ASP A 205 29.62 6.16 -4.16
CA ASP A 205 30.25 5.88 -2.86
C ASP A 205 29.48 6.56 -1.72
N ILE A 206 28.97 7.76 -1.95
CA ILE A 206 28.12 8.49 -0.99
C ILE A 206 26.85 7.69 -0.72
N GLU A 207 26.16 7.26 -1.77
CA GLU A 207 24.93 6.45 -1.67
C GLU A 207 25.20 5.15 -0.88
N GLU A 208 26.28 4.45 -1.22
CA GLU A 208 26.64 3.20 -0.57
C GLU A 208 27.03 3.39 0.92
N GLN A 209 27.75 4.48 1.25
CA GLN A 209 28.09 4.81 2.63
C GLN A 209 26.85 5.13 3.48
N ASN A 210 25.90 5.91 2.95
CA ASN A 210 24.64 6.21 3.63
C ASN A 210 23.84 4.93 3.89
N LYS A 211 23.70 4.05 2.88
CA LYS A 211 22.99 2.76 3.01
C LYS A 211 23.65 1.88 4.07
N ASN A 212 24.96 1.71 4.01
CA ASN A 212 25.70 0.86 4.94
C ASN A 212 25.63 1.40 6.37
N ALA A 213 25.74 2.71 6.57
CA ALA A 213 25.61 3.32 7.88
C ALA A 213 24.22 3.05 8.48
N PHE A 214 23.16 3.29 7.71
CA PHE A 214 21.79 3.05 8.15
C PHE A 214 21.51 1.57 8.45
N ILE A 215 21.89 0.66 7.55
CA ILE A 215 21.73 -0.79 7.73
C ILE A 215 22.44 -1.25 9.00
N SER A 216 23.69 -0.82 9.22
CA SER A 216 24.47 -1.20 10.39
C SER A 216 23.83 -0.71 11.68
N ALA A 217 23.39 0.55 11.71
CA ALA A 217 22.76 1.14 12.89
C ALA A 217 21.42 0.43 13.25
N ILE A 218 20.58 0.15 12.26
CA ILE A 218 19.32 -0.57 12.50
C ILE A 218 19.58 -2.02 12.93
N LYS A 219 20.59 -2.71 12.37
CA LYS A 219 20.96 -4.06 12.85
C LYS A 219 21.37 -4.05 14.32
N GLU A 220 22.20 -3.09 14.73
CA GLU A 220 22.58 -2.95 16.14
C GLU A 220 21.38 -2.67 17.03
N PHE A 221 20.49 -1.76 16.61
CA PHE A 221 19.26 -1.48 17.33
C PHE A 221 18.38 -2.73 17.47
N ARG A 222 18.18 -3.48 16.38
CA ARG A 222 17.35 -4.72 16.39
C ARG A 222 17.94 -5.81 17.28
N TYR A 223 19.25 -5.88 17.39
CA TYR A 223 19.89 -6.81 18.33
C TYR A 223 19.50 -6.52 19.79
N LYS A 224 19.44 -5.23 20.15
CA LYS A 224 19.04 -4.77 21.48
C LYS A 224 17.51 -4.86 21.70
N ASN A 225 16.73 -4.70 20.65
CA ASN A 225 15.27 -4.59 20.68
C ASN A 225 14.62 -5.63 19.73
N PRO A 226 14.70 -6.93 20.05
CA PRO A 226 14.30 -8.00 19.12
C PRO A 226 12.80 -8.08 18.84
N ASP A 227 11.97 -7.44 19.65
CA ASP A 227 10.50 -7.43 19.54
C ASP A 227 9.93 -6.18 18.86
N VAL A 228 10.80 -5.27 18.39
CA VAL A 228 10.41 -4.07 17.64
C VAL A 228 10.40 -4.37 16.15
N LEU A 229 9.30 -4.03 15.48
CA LEU A 229 9.16 -4.14 14.03
C LEU A 229 9.64 -2.88 13.31
N PHE A 230 10.19 -3.06 12.13
CA PHE A 230 10.59 -2.00 11.22
C PHE A 230 9.90 -2.16 9.87
N ILE A 231 9.30 -1.10 9.38
CA ILE A 231 8.66 -1.07 8.07
C ILE A 231 9.28 0.04 7.21
N GLY A 232 9.70 -0.30 6.00
CA GLY A 232 10.37 0.60 5.07
C GLY A 232 9.40 1.10 4.00
N TYR A 233 9.25 2.42 3.91
CA TYR A 233 8.38 3.08 2.95
C TYR A 233 9.16 3.73 1.81
N ASN A 234 8.94 5.00 1.52
CA ASN A 234 9.57 5.68 0.38
C ASN A 234 11.09 5.77 0.50
N GLY A 235 11.80 5.40 -0.57
CA GLY A 235 13.26 5.45 -0.67
C GLY A 235 13.97 4.11 -0.47
N PHE A 236 13.28 3.07 -0.01
CA PHE A 236 13.90 1.77 0.26
C PHE A 236 13.69 0.71 -0.84
N GLY A 237 12.77 0.90 -1.73
CA GLY A 237 12.46 -0.10 -2.78
C GLY A 237 13.10 0.22 -4.13
N GLY A 238 14.17 1.00 -4.19
CA GLY A 238 14.85 1.40 -5.42
C GLY A 238 14.85 2.91 -5.63
N ASP A 239 14.82 3.36 -6.86
CA ASP A 239 14.96 4.74 -7.26
C ASP A 239 13.89 5.67 -6.65
N MET A 240 14.31 6.71 -5.94
CA MET A 240 13.43 7.71 -5.32
C MET A 240 12.59 8.48 -6.34
N GLU A 241 13.06 8.66 -7.57
CA GLU A 241 12.28 9.30 -8.63
C GLU A 241 10.98 8.53 -8.93
N ASN A 242 10.92 7.28 -8.52
CA ASN A 242 9.76 6.41 -8.68
C ASN A 242 8.88 6.28 -7.43
N THR A 243 9.09 7.08 -6.40
CA THR A 243 8.18 7.06 -5.23
C THR A 243 6.77 7.51 -5.58
N VAL A 244 6.63 8.35 -6.59
CA VAL A 244 5.34 8.82 -7.13
C VAL A 244 4.79 7.86 -8.20
N THR A 245 5.66 7.05 -8.79
CA THR A 245 5.30 6.02 -9.76
C THR A 245 5.79 4.67 -9.29
N PRO A 246 4.97 3.62 -9.32
CA PRO A 246 5.32 2.30 -8.76
C PRO A 246 6.31 1.50 -9.61
N PHE A 247 6.85 2.07 -10.67
CA PHE A 247 7.71 1.37 -11.63
C PHE A 247 9.16 1.32 -11.16
N ARG A 248 9.45 0.54 -10.13
CA ARG A 248 10.81 0.28 -9.67
C ARG A 248 11.43 -0.82 -10.52
N LYS A 249 12.61 -0.54 -11.08
CA LYS A 249 13.31 -1.51 -11.92
C LYS A 249 14.06 -2.56 -11.10
N THR A 250 14.57 -2.16 -9.96
CA THR A 250 15.37 -3.01 -9.07
C THR A 250 14.99 -2.79 -7.61
N VAL A 251 15.20 -3.80 -6.79
CA VAL A 251 15.03 -3.75 -5.34
C VAL A 251 16.35 -4.15 -4.70
N ASP A 252 16.89 -3.32 -3.83
CA ASP A 252 18.04 -3.68 -3.03
C ASP A 252 17.61 -4.64 -1.91
N LEU A 253 17.91 -5.93 -2.07
CA LEU A 253 17.49 -6.95 -1.11
C LEU A 253 18.14 -6.82 0.27
N ARG A 254 19.17 -5.99 0.43
CA ARG A 254 19.77 -5.71 1.75
C ARG A 254 18.75 -5.04 2.70
N TRP A 255 17.74 -4.36 2.18
CA TRP A 255 16.68 -3.82 3.02
C TRP A 255 15.91 -4.89 3.79
N LEU A 256 15.83 -6.12 3.27
CA LEU A 256 15.22 -7.24 3.96
C LEU A 256 16.01 -7.68 5.22
N GLU A 257 17.25 -7.24 5.38
CA GLU A 257 18.04 -7.51 6.59
C GLU A 257 17.58 -6.67 7.78
N ILE A 258 16.95 -5.52 7.52
CA ILE A 258 16.56 -4.56 8.55
C ILE A 258 15.07 -4.29 8.64
N PHE A 259 14.33 -4.35 7.54
CA PHE A 259 12.87 -4.17 7.55
C PHE A 259 12.13 -5.49 7.61
N ASP A 260 11.05 -5.54 8.36
CA ASP A 260 10.15 -6.70 8.41
C ASP A 260 9.25 -6.73 7.18
N THR A 261 8.83 -5.58 6.68
CA THR A 261 8.10 -5.45 5.43
C THR A 261 8.51 -4.20 4.64
N MET A 262 8.24 -4.23 3.34
CA MET A 262 8.53 -3.17 2.39
C MET A 262 7.25 -2.68 1.74
N TYR A 263 7.11 -1.39 1.63
CA TYR A 263 5.98 -0.67 1.05
C TYR A 263 5.72 -1.02 -0.42
N CYS A 264 4.48 -1.28 -0.75
CA CYS A 264 4.06 -1.66 -2.11
C CYS A 264 3.20 -0.63 -2.84
N GLY A 265 3.11 0.59 -2.34
CA GLY A 265 2.33 1.69 -2.96
C GLY A 265 1.05 2.03 -2.21
N ASP A 266 0.58 3.26 -2.40
CA ASP A 266 -0.61 3.77 -1.75
C ASP A 266 -1.90 3.19 -2.35
N PRO A 267 -2.95 3.00 -1.54
CA PRO A 267 -4.26 2.65 -2.06
C PRO A 267 -4.83 3.77 -2.94
N ARG A 268 -5.53 3.39 -4.00
CA ARG A 268 -6.15 4.31 -4.97
C ARG A 268 -7.65 4.06 -5.04
N LEU A 269 -8.33 4.27 -3.94
CA LEU A 269 -9.76 4.03 -3.80
C LEU A 269 -10.61 5.11 -4.47
N SER A 270 -11.84 4.75 -4.87
CA SER A 270 -12.87 5.69 -5.28
C SER A 270 -14.26 5.08 -5.10
N ASP A 271 -15.17 5.86 -4.53
CA ASP A 271 -16.59 5.50 -4.45
C ASP A 271 -17.36 5.82 -5.73
N VAL A 272 -16.75 6.54 -6.64
CA VAL A 272 -17.37 6.88 -7.91
C VAL A 272 -17.26 5.68 -8.85
N PRO A 273 -18.36 5.05 -9.24
CA PRO A 273 -18.32 3.91 -10.15
C PRO A 273 -17.59 4.25 -11.44
N MET A 274 -16.76 3.33 -11.90
CA MET A 274 -16.01 3.45 -13.15
C MET A 274 -14.99 4.60 -13.23
N MET A 275 -14.59 5.17 -12.09
CA MET A 275 -13.53 6.19 -12.01
C MET A 275 -12.12 5.57 -11.98
N ASN A 276 -11.81 4.70 -12.91
CA ASN A 276 -10.49 4.04 -13.00
C ASN A 276 -10.01 3.34 -11.73
N PHE A 277 -10.94 2.93 -10.88
CA PHE A 277 -10.63 2.37 -9.58
C PHE A 277 -9.60 1.22 -9.66
N TRP A 278 -9.95 0.16 -10.35
CA TRP A 278 -9.04 -0.97 -10.52
C TRP A 278 -7.89 -0.65 -11.48
N ARG A 279 -8.08 0.25 -12.43
CA ARG A 279 -7.00 0.70 -13.30
C ARG A 279 -5.93 1.47 -12.54
N SER A 280 -6.31 2.31 -11.59
CA SER A 280 -5.35 2.98 -10.71
C SER A 280 -4.60 1.98 -9.83
N GLN A 281 -5.29 1.00 -9.28
CA GLN A 281 -4.70 -0.06 -8.48
C GLN A 281 -3.73 -0.94 -9.29
N ASP A 282 -4.12 -1.28 -10.53
CA ASP A 282 -3.30 -1.98 -11.51
C ASP A 282 -1.96 -1.24 -11.79
N LEU A 283 -2.00 0.10 -11.89
CA LEU A 283 -0.81 0.91 -12.16
C LEU A 283 0.10 1.10 -10.94
N TYR A 284 -0.45 1.02 -9.74
CA TYR A 284 0.29 1.31 -8.50
C TYR A 284 0.62 0.05 -7.70
N SER A 285 -0.14 -0.21 -6.66
CA SER A 285 0.23 -1.21 -5.66
C SER A 285 0.38 -2.64 -6.21
N ASP A 286 -0.49 -3.04 -7.14
CA ASP A 286 -0.40 -4.39 -7.70
C ASP A 286 0.78 -4.54 -8.65
N HIS A 287 1.06 -3.51 -9.44
CA HIS A 287 2.26 -3.51 -10.29
C HIS A 287 3.53 -3.60 -9.44
N MET A 288 3.62 -2.80 -8.37
CA MET A 288 4.76 -2.83 -7.45
C MET A 288 4.89 -4.18 -6.74
N THR A 289 3.77 -4.79 -6.33
CA THR A 289 3.77 -6.13 -5.73
C THR A 289 4.40 -7.15 -6.69
N PHE A 290 4.02 -7.14 -7.96
CA PHE A 290 4.60 -8.02 -8.97
C PHE A 290 6.10 -7.74 -9.19
N GLN A 291 6.50 -6.46 -9.19
CA GLN A 291 7.92 -6.10 -9.29
C GLN A 291 8.74 -6.65 -8.12
N TYR A 292 8.20 -6.58 -6.91
CA TYR A 292 8.87 -7.17 -5.74
C TYR A 292 9.02 -8.68 -5.87
N LEU A 293 7.96 -9.38 -6.27
CA LEU A 293 8.02 -10.84 -6.46
C LEU A 293 9.04 -11.23 -7.52
N PHE A 294 9.08 -10.52 -8.67
CA PHE A 294 10.07 -10.77 -9.72
C PHE A 294 11.52 -10.46 -9.30
N ASN A 295 11.72 -9.57 -8.33
CA ASN A 295 13.02 -9.24 -7.77
C ASN A 295 13.39 -10.14 -6.57
N GLY A 296 12.62 -11.17 -6.27
CA GLY A 296 12.92 -12.13 -5.21
C GLY A 296 12.58 -11.68 -3.79
N VAL A 297 11.75 -10.64 -3.63
CA VAL A 297 11.21 -10.29 -2.33
C VAL A 297 10.15 -11.32 -1.95
N PRO A 298 10.28 -12.02 -0.81
CA PRO A 298 9.26 -12.95 -0.35
C PRO A 298 7.92 -12.24 -0.14
N VAL A 299 6.82 -12.86 -0.53
CA VAL A 299 5.49 -12.23 -0.46
C VAL A 299 5.13 -11.77 0.95
N GLN A 300 5.54 -12.50 1.98
CA GLN A 300 5.31 -12.14 3.38
C GLN A 300 5.99 -10.83 3.81
N ARG A 301 7.04 -10.43 3.08
CA ARG A 301 7.82 -9.21 3.33
C ARG A 301 7.27 -7.99 2.60
N ILE A 302 6.13 -8.14 1.94
CA ILE A 302 5.43 -7.04 1.29
C ILE A 302 4.42 -6.45 2.28
N ASP A 303 4.49 -5.13 2.46
CA ASP A 303 3.48 -4.39 3.19
C ASP A 303 2.20 -4.34 2.34
N ASN A 304 1.12 -4.88 2.86
CA ASN A 304 -0.20 -4.71 2.29
C ASN A 304 -0.73 -3.32 2.66
N CYS A 305 -0.06 -2.28 2.16
CA CYS A 305 -0.50 -0.89 2.31
C CYS A 305 -1.88 -0.75 1.70
N ALA A 306 -2.78 -0.59 2.51
CA ALA A 306 -4.08 -1.17 2.56
C ALA A 306 -5.19 -0.39 1.87
N PHE A 307 -6.25 -0.29 2.61
CA PHE A 307 -7.47 0.40 2.24
C PHE A 307 -7.64 1.63 3.14
N MET A 308 -8.22 2.67 2.58
CA MET A 308 -8.54 3.90 3.28
C MET A 308 -10.05 4.04 3.40
N ILE A 309 -10.53 4.27 4.63
CA ILE A 309 -11.94 4.53 4.90
C ILE A 309 -12.15 6.02 5.02
N GLY A 310 -13.12 6.57 4.31
CA GLY A 310 -13.43 7.99 4.40
C GLY A 310 -14.45 8.46 3.38
N THR A 311 -14.92 9.68 3.55
CA THR A 311 -16.03 10.19 2.77
C THR A 311 -15.63 10.73 1.42
N THR A 312 -14.50 11.25 1.16
CA THR A 312 -14.08 11.65 -0.19
C THR A 312 -12.81 12.46 -0.25
N GLY A 313 -12.34 12.59 -1.48
CA GLY A 313 -11.82 13.82 -2.02
C GLY A 313 -10.46 14.26 -1.54
N THR A 314 -9.55 13.36 -1.29
CA THR A 314 -8.12 13.69 -1.26
C THR A 314 -7.42 13.12 -2.47
N CYS A 315 -6.14 13.47 -2.69
CA CYS A 315 -5.30 12.86 -3.69
C CYS A 315 -5.19 11.33 -3.54
N TYR A 316 -5.49 10.78 -2.37
CA TYR A 316 -5.48 9.36 -2.03
C TYR A 316 -6.84 8.68 -2.12
N ASN A 317 -7.89 9.42 -2.48
CA ASN A 317 -9.22 8.88 -2.75
C ASN A 317 -9.73 7.94 -1.66
N ARG A 318 -9.97 8.45 -0.46
CA ARG A 318 -10.64 7.68 0.59
C ARG A 318 -12.01 7.22 0.11
N ALA A 319 -12.42 6.03 0.49
CA ALA A 319 -13.67 5.42 0.08
C ALA A 319 -14.55 5.05 1.27
N LEU A 320 -15.83 5.36 1.17
CA LEU A 320 -16.85 4.93 2.12
C LEU A 320 -17.39 3.54 1.77
N ASN A 321 -17.48 3.21 0.48
CA ASN A 321 -18.07 1.96 -0.02
C ASN A 321 -17.02 1.03 -0.62
N ALA A 322 -16.09 1.53 -1.43
CA ALA A 322 -15.13 0.70 -2.17
C ALA A 322 -14.04 0.06 -1.30
N TRP A 323 -13.95 0.40 -0.01
CA TRP A 323 -12.92 -0.13 0.88
C TRP A 323 -12.99 -1.65 1.07
N LYS A 324 -14.18 -2.27 0.94
CA LYS A 324 -14.35 -3.72 1.12
C LYS A 324 -13.60 -4.52 0.07
N GLY A 325 -13.80 -4.22 -1.20
CA GLY A 325 -13.06 -4.85 -2.30
C GLY A 325 -11.57 -4.61 -2.18
N MET A 326 -11.19 -3.40 -1.77
CA MET A 326 -9.79 -3.04 -1.56
C MET A 326 -9.12 -3.81 -0.42
N MET A 327 -9.80 -3.96 0.72
CA MET A 327 -9.34 -4.80 1.82
C MET A 327 -9.06 -6.23 1.36
N ILE A 328 -10.00 -6.82 0.63
CA ILE A 328 -9.84 -8.18 0.10
C ILE A 328 -8.63 -8.27 -0.82
N LEU A 329 -8.51 -7.39 -1.81
CA LEU A 329 -7.40 -7.42 -2.77
C LEU A 329 -6.05 -7.24 -2.07
N THR A 330 -5.98 -6.28 -1.16
CA THR A 330 -4.77 -5.99 -0.41
C THR A 330 -4.29 -7.20 0.39
N MET A 331 -5.20 -7.86 1.10
CA MET A 331 -4.87 -9.06 1.88
C MET A 331 -4.55 -10.26 0.98
N ALA A 332 -5.17 -10.36 -0.20
CA ALA A 332 -4.94 -11.44 -1.15
C ALA A 332 -3.51 -11.44 -1.73
N ARG A 333 -2.81 -10.32 -1.72
CA ARG A 333 -1.40 -10.23 -2.14
C ARG A 333 -0.48 -11.12 -1.31
N GLY A 334 -0.85 -11.40 -0.05
CA GLY A 334 -0.15 -12.36 0.80
C GLY A 334 0.88 -11.76 1.76
N GLY A 335 1.07 -10.45 1.76
CA GLY A 335 1.93 -9.77 2.74
C GLY A 335 1.44 -9.97 4.17
N TRP A 336 2.36 -10.03 5.12
CA TRP A 336 2.02 -10.30 6.53
C TRP A 336 1.75 -9.05 7.36
N LEU A 337 1.99 -7.85 6.83
CA LEU A 337 1.58 -6.60 7.45
C LEU A 337 0.35 -6.06 6.72
N ASN A 338 -0.81 -6.18 7.34
CA ASN A 338 -2.07 -5.69 6.79
C ASN A 338 -2.41 -4.35 7.45
N VAL A 339 -2.49 -3.28 6.68
CA VAL A 339 -2.67 -1.92 7.21
C VAL A 339 -4.04 -1.36 6.80
N CYS A 340 -4.74 -0.75 7.74
CA CYS A 340 -5.95 0.03 7.55
C CYS A 340 -5.67 1.51 7.82
N HIS A 341 -6.17 2.37 6.95
CA HIS A 341 -6.05 3.83 7.08
C HIS A 341 -7.43 4.50 7.14
N GLY A 342 -7.43 5.76 7.52
CA GLY A 342 -8.60 6.62 7.43
C GLY A 342 -9.53 6.58 8.64
N ASN A 343 -10.76 6.97 8.42
CA ASN A 343 -11.74 7.30 9.46
C ASN A 343 -12.52 6.07 9.90
N ILE A 344 -11.97 5.28 10.81
CA ILE A 344 -12.55 4.01 11.30
C ILE A 344 -13.83 4.20 12.13
N ASP A 345 -14.14 5.43 12.56
CA ASP A 345 -15.41 5.77 13.21
C ASP A 345 -16.61 5.68 12.25
N LEU A 346 -16.38 5.70 10.94
CA LEU A 346 -17.43 5.50 9.92
C LEU A 346 -17.88 4.05 9.76
N LEU A 347 -17.12 3.10 10.29
CA LEU A 347 -17.49 1.67 10.22
C LEU A 347 -18.64 1.36 11.18
N SER A 348 -19.72 0.79 10.64
CA SER A 348 -20.81 0.22 11.43
C SER A 348 -20.38 -1.08 12.13
N ASP A 349 -21.23 -1.58 13.02
CA ASP A 349 -20.98 -2.89 13.65
C ASP A 349 -21.07 -4.04 12.63
N ASP A 350 -21.95 -3.91 11.63
CA ASP A 350 -22.04 -4.89 10.52
C ASP A 350 -20.75 -4.88 9.68
N ASP A 351 -20.18 -3.69 9.39
CA ASP A 351 -18.88 -3.57 8.71
C ASP A 351 -17.76 -4.21 9.54
N ALA A 352 -17.76 -3.99 10.85
CA ALA A 352 -16.78 -4.60 11.75
C ALA A 352 -16.88 -6.13 11.75
N CYS A 353 -18.10 -6.68 11.82
CA CYS A 353 -18.32 -8.13 11.72
C CYS A 353 -17.87 -8.69 10.38
N TRP A 354 -18.14 -7.97 9.28
CA TRP A 354 -17.70 -8.36 7.95
C TRP A 354 -16.17 -8.32 7.85
N MET A 355 -15.55 -7.26 8.36
CA MET A 355 -14.09 -7.10 8.40
C MET A 355 -13.42 -8.24 9.18
N ALA A 356 -13.97 -8.61 10.35
CA ALA A 356 -13.49 -9.73 11.13
C ALA A 356 -13.54 -11.05 10.35
N LYS A 357 -14.62 -11.28 9.59
CA LYS A 357 -14.79 -12.46 8.74
C LYS A 357 -13.74 -12.51 7.62
N VAL A 358 -13.48 -11.38 6.95
CA VAL A 358 -12.45 -11.27 5.91
C VAL A 358 -11.06 -11.52 6.50
N GLN A 359 -10.76 -10.92 7.65
CA GLN A 359 -9.48 -11.16 8.35
C GLN A 359 -9.29 -12.64 8.69
N GLN A 360 -10.30 -13.29 9.26
CA GLN A 360 -10.22 -14.70 9.62
C GLN A 360 -9.94 -15.61 8.42
N LEU A 361 -10.45 -15.27 7.23
CA LEU A 361 -10.16 -16.01 6.01
C LEU A 361 -8.76 -15.70 5.49
N TYR A 362 -8.48 -14.43 5.21
CA TYR A 362 -7.27 -14.04 4.49
C TYR A 362 -5.99 -14.14 5.33
N MET A 363 -6.01 -13.77 6.61
CA MET A 363 -4.83 -13.95 7.46
C MET A 363 -4.47 -15.43 7.64
N LYS A 364 -5.47 -16.32 7.61
CA LYS A 364 -5.24 -17.76 7.65
C LYS A 364 -4.56 -18.28 6.38
N VAL A 365 -5.01 -17.82 5.21
CA VAL A 365 -4.33 -18.20 3.96
C VAL A 365 -2.98 -17.51 3.78
N GLN A 366 -2.80 -16.29 4.31
CA GLN A 366 -1.49 -15.64 4.37
C GLN A 366 -0.48 -16.46 5.19
N GLN A 367 -0.92 -17.02 6.31
CA GLN A 367 -0.04 -17.76 7.23
C GLN A 367 0.25 -19.20 6.77
N TYR A 368 -0.73 -19.89 6.21
CA TYR A 368 -0.68 -21.33 5.95
C TYR A 368 -0.86 -21.71 4.48
N GLY A 369 -1.21 -20.77 3.62
CA GLY A 369 -1.39 -21.00 2.20
C GLY A 369 -0.17 -20.62 1.38
N ASN A 370 -0.04 -21.23 0.22
CA ASN A 370 0.89 -20.79 -0.80
C ASN A 370 0.19 -19.76 -1.68
N ILE A 371 0.75 -18.55 -1.76
CA ILE A 371 0.17 -17.46 -2.55
C ILE A 371 1.01 -17.25 -3.80
N SER A 372 0.33 -17.24 -4.95
CA SER A 372 0.93 -16.95 -6.25
C SER A 372 0.06 -15.97 -7.03
N ALA A 373 0.72 -15.12 -7.82
CA ALA A 373 0.07 -14.26 -8.78
C ALA A 373 -0.23 -15.02 -10.08
N PHE A 374 -1.31 -14.65 -10.77
CA PHE A 374 -1.67 -15.23 -12.06
C PHE A 374 -2.31 -14.21 -13.00
N GLY A 375 -2.44 -14.56 -14.28
CA GLY A 375 -2.98 -13.69 -15.32
C GLY A 375 -1.95 -12.75 -15.89
N SER A 376 -2.35 -11.54 -16.23
CA SER A 376 -1.45 -10.53 -16.81
C SER A 376 -0.60 -9.85 -15.76
N ILE A 377 0.46 -9.19 -16.22
CA ILE A 377 1.24 -8.27 -15.36
C ILE A 377 0.41 -7.00 -15.17
N PRO A 378 0.18 -6.55 -13.91
CA PRO A 378 -0.48 -5.29 -13.63
C PRO A 378 0.19 -4.11 -14.36
N GLY A 379 -0.59 -3.08 -14.68
CA GLY A 379 -0.17 -1.94 -15.49
C GLY A 379 -0.59 -2.01 -16.96
N LYS A 380 -1.13 -3.15 -17.42
CA LYS A 380 -1.54 -3.37 -18.80
C LYS A 380 -3.04 -3.27 -19.05
N ALA A 381 -3.84 -2.97 -18.02
CA ALA A 381 -5.30 -3.00 -18.07
C ALA A 381 -5.87 -4.36 -18.56
N LEU A 382 -5.25 -5.44 -18.17
CA LEU A 382 -5.65 -6.81 -18.46
C LEU A 382 -5.96 -7.54 -17.15
N PRO A 383 -6.74 -8.62 -17.17
CA PRO A 383 -7.07 -9.36 -15.95
C PRO A 383 -5.84 -9.99 -15.29
N TYR A 384 -5.80 -9.91 -13.98
CA TYR A 384 -4.80 -10.55 -13.12
C TYR A 384 -5.44 -10.95 -11.78
N GLY A 385 -4.70 -11.65 -10.95
CA GLY A 385 -5.18 -12.01 -9.63
C GLY A 385 -4.14 -12.72 -8.77
N TYR A 386 -4.60 -13.11 -7.59
CA TYR A 386 -3.84 -13.87 -6.61
C TYR A 386 -4.58 -15.16 -6.30
N MET A 387 -3.84 -16.27 -6.30
CA MET A 387 -4.32 -17.59 -5.90
C MET A 387 -3.67 -17.96 -4.58
N ALA A 388 -4.46 -18.30 -3.59
CA ALA A 388 -4.00 -18.90 -2.36
C ALA A 388 -4.35 -20.39 -2.37
N SER A 389 -3.35 -21.26 -2.49
CA SER A 389 -3.51 -22.71 -2.37
C SER A 389 -3.28 -23.12 -0.93
N ALA A 390 -4.25 -23.80 -0.34
CA ALA A 390 -4.16 -24.35 1.00
C ALA A 390 -4.77 -25.76 1.02
N GLU A 391 -4.48 -26.51 2.10
CA GLU A 391 -5.03 -27.86 2.24
C GLU A 391 -6.56 -27.86 2.02
N GLY A 392 -6.99 -28.68 1.06
CA GLY A 392 -8.39 -28.91 0.72
C GLY A 392 -9.03 -27.88 -0.22
N GLY A 393 -8.27 -26.91 -0.80
CA GLY A 393 -8.84 -26.04 -1.82
C GLY A 393 -8.04 -24.80 -2.17
N ASN A 394 -8.52 -24.06 -3.16
CA ASN A 394 -7.93 -22.83 -3.67
C ASN A 394 -8.89 -21.65 -3.51
N LEU A 395 -8.33 -20.50 -3.13
CA LEU A 395 -9.03 -19.23 -3.05
C LEU A 395 -8.42 -18.26 -4.07
N TYR A 396 -9.24 -17.72 -4.95
CA TYR A 396 -8.81 -16.80 -6.00
C TYR A 396 -9.39 -15.42 -5.72
N THR A 397 -8.55 -14.40 -5.84
CA THR A 397 -8.97 -13.00 -5.90
C THR A 397 -8.58 -12.47 -7.26
N VAL A 398 -9.57 -12.14 -8.09
CA VAL A 398 -9.40 -11.82 -9.51
C VAL A 398 -9.82 -10.39 -9.76
N VAL A 399 -9.02 -9.66 -10.51
CA VAL A 399 -9.29 -8.27 -10.90
C VAL A 399 -9.35 -8.15 -12.41
N ASN A 400 -10.39 -7.52 -12.92
CA ASN A 400 -10.46 -7.01 -14.28
C ASN A 400 -10.23 -5.50 -14.25
N ALA A 401 -9.01 -5.07 -14.53
CA ALA A 401 -8.65 -3.65 -14.58
C ALA A 401 -9.01 -2.98 -15.91
N SER A 402 -9.67 -3.70 -16.84
CA SER A 402 -10.08 -3.17 -18.14
C SER A 402 -11.51 -2.63 -18.12
N GLN A 403 -11.88 -1.92 -19.19
CA GLN A 403 -13.23 -1.43 -19.41
C GLN A 403 -14.08 -2.38 -20.26
N GLU A 404 -13.61 -3.61 -20.46
CA GLU A 404 -14.30 -4.63 -21.24
C GLU A 404 -14.72 -5.78 -20.32
N LYS A 405 -15.78 -6.49 -20.72
CA LYS A 405 -16.14 -7.76 -20.09
C LYS A 405 -15.10 -8.82 -20.50
N VAL A 406 -14.61 -9.59 -19.54
CA VAL A 406 -13.54 -10.55 -19.77
C VAL A 406 -13.84 -11.92 -19.18
N LYS A 407 -13.26 -12.96 -19.77
CA LYS A 407 -13.24 -14.32 -19.25
C LYS A 407 -11.84 -14.64 -18.78
N VAL A 408 -11.72 -15.06 -17.51
CA VAL A 408 -10.43 -15.35 -16.86
C VAL A 408 -10.38 -16.82 -16.49
N THR A 409 -9.35 -17.52 -16.95
CA THR A 409 -9.08 -18.89 -16.54
C THR A 409 -8.39 -18.90 -15.18
N LEU A 410 -8.96 -19.62 -14.23
CA LEU A 410 -8.40 -19.81 -12.89
C LEU A 410 -7.45 -21.02 -12.91
N PRO A 411 -6.14 -20.82 -12.65
CA PRO A 411 -5.17 -21.91 -12.71
C PRO A 411 -5.46 -22.93 -11.63
N GLU A 412 -5.20 -24.23 -11.92
CA GLU A 412 -5.33 -25.33 -10.96
C GLU A 412 -6.72 -25.50 -10.32
N ALA A 413 -7.73 -24.76 -10.80
CA ALA A 413 -9.09 -24.88 -10.28
C ALA A 413 -9.74 -26.19 -10.74
N THR A 414 -10.14 -27.01 -9.78
CA THR A 414 -10.77 -28.32 -10.02
C THR A 414 -12.05 -28.49 -9.17
N GLY A 415 -12.99 -29.22 -9.69
CA GLY A 415 -14.27 -29.46 -9.00
C GLY A 415 -15.25 -28.30 -9.12
N THR A 416 -16.13 -28.17 -8.13
CA THR A 416 -17.16 -27.12 -8.10
C THR A 416 -16.65 -25.89 -7.38
N GLY A 417 -16.67 -24.76 -8.08
CA GLY A 417 -16.34 -23.45 -7.52
C GLY A 417 -17.57 -22.66 -7.10
N ARG A 418 -17.35 -21.61 -6.31
CA ARG A 418 -18.35 -20.64 -5.90
C ARG A 418 -17.76 -19.23 -5.92
N VAL A 419 -18.53 -18.26 -6.46
CA VAL A 419 -18.24 -16.82 -6.25
C VAL A 419 -18.60 -16.49 -4.81
N LEU A 420 -17.64 -15.98 -4.06
CA LEU A 420 -17.76 -15.64 -2.63
C LEU A 420 -17.97 -14.16 -2.40
N PHE A 421 -17.49 -13.33 -3.31
CA PHE A 421 -17.58 -11.87 -3.24
C PHE A 421 -17.48 -11.27 -4.63
N THR A 422 -18.12 -10.13 -4.80
CA THR A 422 -17.86 -9.19 -5.90
C THR A 422 -18.17 -7.78 -5.43
N ASP A 423 -17.44 -6.81 -5.96
CA ASP A 423 -17.55 -5.39 -5.63
C ASP A 423 -18.54 -4.62 -6.51
N SER A 424 -19.37 -5.32 -7.28
CA SER A 424 -20.33 -4.67 -8.18
C SER A 424 -21.65 -5.43 -8.25
N GLY A 425 -22.68 -4.76 -8.81
CA GLY A 425 -23.99 -5.35 -9.07
C GLY A 425 -24.01 -6.39 -10.22
N PHE A 426 -22.94 -6.50 -11.02
CA PHE A 426 -22.79 -7.57 -11.98
C PHE A 426 -22.32 -8.84 -11.26
N ILE A 427 -23.15 -9.90 -11.34
CA ILE A 427 -22.79 -11.19 -10.75
C ILE A 427 -21.87 -11.93 -11.70
N PRO A 428 -20.63 -12.24 -11.30
CA PRO A 428 -19.71 -13.00 -12.13
C PRO A 428 -20.28 -14.36 -12.51
N VAL A 429 -20.11 -14.76 -13.77
CA VAL A 429 -20.52 -16.08 -14.24
C VAL A 429 -19.34 -17.03 -14.09
N LEU A 430 -19.53 -18.12 -13.34
CA LEU A 430 -18.50 -19.13 -13.12
C LEU A 430 -18.88 -20.42 -13.86
N GLU A 431 -18.08 -20.77 -14.86
CA GLU A 431 -18.23 -22.01 -15.63
C GLU A 431 -16.94 -22.84 -15.52
N LYS A 432 -17.03 -23.99 -14.83
CA LYS A 432 -15.84 -24.82 -14.52
C LYS A 432 -14.75 -23.98 -13.85
N ASN A 433 -13.63 -23.76 -14.52
CA ASN A 433 -12.48 -22.95 -14.05
C ASN A 433 -12.37 -21.59 -14.77
N ILE A 434 -13.44 -21.11 -15.38
CA ILE A 434 -13.49 -19.81 -16.05
C ILE A 434 -14.48 -18.91 -15.32
N VAL A 435 -14.01 -17.73 -14.92
CA VAL A 435 -14.88 -16.68 -14.36
C VAL A 435 -15.02 -15.53 -15.36
N GLU A 436 -16.26 -15.13 -15.64
CA GLU A 436 -16.56 -13.94 -16.43
C GLU A 436 -16.79 -12.76 -15.50
N LEU A 437 -16.04 -11.69 -15.70
CA LEU A 437 -16.08 -10.43 -14.95
C LEU A 437 -16.56 -9.30 -15.84
N GLY A 438 -17.31 -8.38 -15.27
CA GLY A 438 -17.63 -7.10 -15.88
C GLY A 438 -16.42 -6.14 -15.93
N PRO A 439 -16.59 -4.98 -16.58
CA PRO A 439 -15.57 -3.93 -16.61
C PRO A 439 -15.21 -3.42 -15.20
N GLU A 440 -13.94 -3.21 -14.94
CA GLU A 440 -13.42 -2.67 -13.68
C GLU A 440 -14.05 -3.37 -12.44
N GLN A 441 -14.00 -4.69 -12.44
CA GLN A 441 -14.62 -5.54 -11.41
C GLN A 441 -13.59 -6.46 -10.78
N MET A 442 -13.75 -6.71 -9.48
CA MET A 442 -13.06 -7.80 -8.80
C MET A 442 -14.05 -8.85 -8.32
N ALA A 443 -13.56 -10.08 -8.16
CA ALA A 443 -14.30 -11.15 -7.52
C ALA A 443 -13.39 -12.05 -6.69
N VAL A 444 -14.00 -12.68 -5.67
CA VAL A 444 -13.39 -13.80 -4.94
C VAL A 444 -14.08 -15.08 -5.34
N VAL A 445 -13.30 -16.09 -5.71
CA VAL A 445 -13.83 -17.41 -6.10
C VAL A 445 -13.14 -18.49 -5.28
N GLY A 446 -13.92 -19.35 -4.65
CA GLY A 446 -13.42 -20.47 -3.86
C GLY A 446 -13.68 -21.82 -4.52
N TYR A 447 -12.69 -22.72 -4.42
CA TYR A 447 -12.79 -24.12 -4.82
C TYR A 447 -12.45 -25.05 -3.66
N GLY A 448 -12.90 -26.30 -3.73
CA GLY A 448 -12.73 -27.28 -2.66
C GLY A 448 -13.39 -26.78 -1.37
N LYS A 449 -12.67 -26.81 -0.24
CA LYS A 449 -13.22 -26.33 1.04
C LYS A 449 -13.69 -24.87 1.00
N PHE A 450 -13.07 -24.03 0.18
CA PHE A 450 -13.43 -22.61 0.07
C PHE A 450 -14.71 -22.37 -0.72
N SER A 451 -15.28 -23.39 -1.41
CA SER A 451 -16.59 -23.27 -2.06
C SER A 451 -17.78 -23.37 -1.07
N ALA A 452 -17.51 -23.65 0.20
CA ALA A 452 -18.56 -23.78 1.21
C ALA A 452 -19.20 -22.40 1.53
N ARG A 453 -20.53 -22.43 1.83
CA ARG A 453 -21.31 -21.21 2.16
C ARG A 453 -20.75 -20.40 3.32
N GLY A 454 -20.04 -21.04 4.25
CA GLY A 454 -19.42 -20.35 5.37
C GLY A 454 -18.38 -19.29 4.98
N TYR A 455 -17.82 -19.41 3.76
CA TYR A 455 -16.84 -18.45 3.22
C TYR A 455 -17.47 -17.34 2.38
N ASP A 456 -18.80 -17.33 2.19
CA ASP A 456 -19.49 -16.29 1.45
C ASP A 456 -19.29 -14.92 2.13
N LEU A 457 -18.73 -13.97 1.41
CA LEU A 457 -18.46 -12.61 1.87
C LEU A 457 -19.51 -11.61 1.36
N GLY A 458 -20.43 -12.08 0.53
CA GLY A 458 -21.52 -11.27 -0.03
C GLY A 458 -21.12 -10.49 -1.28
N ILE A 459 -22.08 -9.73 -1.79
CA ILE A 459 -21.92 -8.85 -2.93
C ILE A 459 -21.99 -7.42 -2.40
N GLU A 460 -20.98 -6.59 -2.76
CA GLU A 460 -21.02 -5.17 -2.47
C GLU A 460 -22.12 -4.51 -3.32
N LYS A 461 -23.10 -3.89 -2.66
CA LYS A 461 -24.29 -3.34 -3.32
C LYS A 461 -24.22 -1.84 -3.57
N ASP A 462 -23.33 -1.17 -2.86
CA ASP A 462 -23.26 0.30 -2.88
C ASP A 462 -22.49 0.81 -4.10
N ILE A 463 -21.67 -0.03 -4.72
CA ILE A 463 -20.98 0.27 -5.97
C ILE A 463 -21.64 -0.50 -7.11
N VAL A 464 -22.32 0.22 -8.00
CA VAL A 464 -22.93 -0.37 -9.19
C VAL A 464 -22.08 -0.07 -10.40
N ILE A 465 -21.34 -1.06 -10.89
CA ILE A 465 -20.60 -0.99 -12.14
C ILE A 465 -21.46 -1.65 -13.24
N PRO A 466 -21.82 -0.94 -14.32
CA PRO A 466 -22.61 -1.54 -15.37
C PRO A 466 -21.82 -2.63 -16.11
N ALA A 467 -22.54 -3.70 -16.49
CA ALA A 467 -21.96 -4.83 -17.23
C ALA A 467 -21.42 -4.43 -18.62
N THR A 468 -21.83 -3.29 -19.15
CA THR A 468 -21.37 -2.74 -20.41
C THR A 468 -21.19 -1.23 -20.33
N ILE A 469 -20.14 -0.75 -20.97
CA ILE A 469 -19.82 0.67 -21.06
C ILE A 469 -20.19 1.14 -22.47
N GLN A 470 -21.08 2.12 -22.56
CA GLN A 470 -21.39 2.78 -23.82
C GLN A 470 -20.60 4.08 -23.92
N LYS A 471 -19.91 4.29 -25.04
CA LYS A 471 -19.25 5.56 -25.32
C LYS A 471 -20.30 6.64 -25.56
N VAL A 472 -20.16 7.77 -24.89
CA VAL A 472 -20.97 8.98 -25.11
C VAL A 472 -20.13 10.03 -25.82
N LYS A 473 -20.76 10.75 -26.76
CA LYS A 473 -20.12 11.88 -27.40
C LYS A 473 -20.10 13.06 -26.42
N ILE A 474 -18.93 13.65 -26.26
CA ILE A 474 -18.72 14.82 -25.41
C ILE A 474 -18.18 15.94 -26.30
N ASP A 475 -18.86 17.09 -26.31
CA ASP A 475 -18.37 18.30 -26.96
C ASP A 475 -17.60 19.13 -25.92
N VAL A 476 -16.31 19.31 -26.15
CA VAL A 476 -15.42 20.08 -25.29
C VAL A 476 -15.10 21.41 -25.93
N GLN A 477 -15.37 22.49 -25.22
CA GLN A 477 -15.06 23.86 -25.67
C GLN A 477 -14.02 24.48 -24.71
N LYS A 478 -12.96 25.04 -25.30
CA LYS A 478 -12.00 25.83 -24.53
C LYS A 478 -12.60 27.24 -24.33
N LYS A 479 -12.85 27.62 -23.07
CA LYS A 479 -13.35 28.95 -22.73
C LYS A 479 -12.24 29.99 -22.59
N ASN A 480 -11.12 29.58 -22.00
CA ASN A 480 -9.88 30.37 -21.90
C ASN A 480 -8.70 29.42 -21.61
N GLU A 481 -7.53 29.96 -21.27
CA GLU A 481 -6.32 29.15 -21.05
C GLU A 481 -6.43 28.14 -19.89
N HIS A 482 -7.37 28.38 -18.96
CA HIS A 482 -7.53 27.57 -17.74
C HIS A 482 -8.87 26.84 -17.65
N ILE A 483 -9.82 27.13 -18.55
CA ILE A 483 -11.18 26.58 -18.46
C ILE A 483 -11.52 25.79 -19.73
N LEU A 484 -11.76 24.51 -19.55
CA LEU A 484 -12.41 23.64 -20.51
C LEU A 484 -13.86 23.40 -20.05
N GLN A 485 -14.82 23.60 -20.95
CA GLN A 485 -16.22 23.30 -20.70
C GLN A 485 -16.63 22.09 -21.53
N ALA A 486 -17.11 21.05 -20.85
CA ALA A 486 -17.61 19.84 -21.51
C ALA A 486 -19.14 19.81 -21.44
N HIS A 487 -19.79 19.57 -22.58
CA HIS A 487 -21.23 19.34 -22.68
C HIS A 487 -21.47 17.91 -23.11
N TYR A 488 -22.33 17.23 -22.38
CA TYR A 488 -22.76 15.88 -22.70
C TYR A 488 -24.25 15.71 -22.42
N THR A 489 -24.87 14.79 -23.15
CA THR A 489 -26.26 14.42 -22.93
C THR A 489 -26.30 12.99 -22.38
N SER A 490 -26.89 12.81 -21.21
CA SER A 490 -27.14 11.48 -20.67
C SER A 490 -28.63 11.22 -20.58
N SER A 491 -29.02 9.95 -20.73
CA SER A 491 -30.40 9.55 -20.42
C SER A 491 -30.60 9.53 -18.91
N LYS A 492 -31.80 9.91 -18.46
CA LYS A 492 -32.16 9.90 -17.05
C LYS A 492 -31.86 8.52 -16.41
N GLY A 493 -31.20 8.53 -15.27
CA GLY A 493 -30.84 7.31 -14.54
C GLY A 493 -29.59 6.60 -15.02
N LYS A 494 -28.81 7.18 -15.95
CA LYS A 494 -27.50 6.65 -16.36
C LYS A 494 -26.36 7.42 -15.74
N THR A 495 -25.37 6.71 -15.25
CA THR A 495 -24.08 7.29 -14.82
C THR A 495 -23.21 7.55 -16.04
N VAL A 496 -22.66 8.74 -16.12
CA VAL A 496 -21.69 9.12 -17.15
C VAL A 496 -20.36 9.38 -16.49
N ARG A 497 -19.34 8.67 -16.96
CA ARG A 497 -17.95 8.90 -16.59
C ARG A 497 -17.30 9.81 -17.61
N ILE A 498 -16.68 10.88 -17.17
CA ILE A 498 -15.90 11.80 -17.99
C ILE A 498 -14.43 11.61 -17.62
N LEU A 499 -13.64 11.11 -18.59
CA LEU A 499 -12.20 10.95 -18.45
C LEU A 499 -11.51 12.14 -19.11
N PHE A 500 -10.78 12.93 -18.35
CA PHE A 500 -9.88 13.96 -18.86
C PHE A 500 -8.46 13.38 -18.95
N GLN A 501 -7.89 13.44 -20.14
CA GLN A 501 -6.53 13.00 -20.38
C GLN A 501 -5.75 14.13 -21.03
N GLN A 502 -4.68 14.57 -20.39
CA GLN A 502 -3.77 15.52 -20.98
C GLN A 502 -2.87 14.80 -22.00
N LEU A 503 -2.80 15.33 -23.21
CA LEU A 503 -1.96 14.80 -24.27
C LEU A 503 -0.79 15.75 -24.51
N ASP A 504 0.36 15.22 -24.88
CA ASP A 504 1.49 16.01 -25.38
C ASP A 504 1.23 16.51 -26.81
N GLU A 505 2.15 17.29 -27.35
CA GLU A 505 2.04 17.85 -28.70
C GLU A 505 1.95 16.79 -29.80
N ARG A 506 2.29 15.53 -29.50
CA ARG A 506 2.20 14.39 -30.41
C ARG A 506 0.94 13.56 -30.19
N GLY A 507 0.01 14.04 -29.36
CA GLY A 507 -1.22 13.33 -29.03
C GLY A 507 -1.01 12.12 -28.12
N LYS A 508 0.15 11.99 -27.48
CA LYS A 508 0.43 10.92 -26.53
C LYS A 508 0.01 11.36 -25.12
N ALA A 509 -0.71 10.50 -24.42
CA ALA A 509 -1.13 10.78 -23.06
C ALA A 509 0.06 10.98 -22.13
N PHE A 510 0.04 12.08 -21.37
CA PHE A 510 0.90 12.17 -20.20
C PHE A 510 0.48 11.04 -19.25
N ARG A 511 1.44 10.32 -18.70
CA ARG A 511 1.18 9.37 -17.63
C ARG A 511 0.80 10.18 -16.40
N SER A 512 -0.44 10.08 -15.94
CA SER A 512 -0.88 10.59 -14.65
C SER A 512 -0.50 9.61 -13.57
#